data_44b13401bde09606a76d8fe23abd7d11
#
_entry.id   44b13401bde09606a76d8fe23abd7d11
#
_cell.length_a   1.000
_cell.length_b   1.000
_cell.length_c   1.000
_cell.angle_alpha   90.00
_cell.angle_beta   90.00
_cell.angle_gamma   90.00
#
_symmetry.space_group_name_H-M   'P 1'
#
loop_
_entity.id
_entity.type
_entity.pdbx_description
1 polymer ?
#
loop_
_entity_poly.entity_id
_entity_poly.type
_entity_poly.pdbx_seq_one_letter_code
_entity_poly.pdbx_strand_id
1 'polypeptide(L)'
;MTRRVPRKPRPKKVNIPKGYDSKWEYNIHQTLLKDWKHHWDTIKYVVHHKYEADFVREFSGKIILIEAKGRFWDYAEYSKYIHIREALPKYMELVFLFQKPLSPMPQAKKRKDGTKRTHAEWAEKNNFKWYSEETLPKEWKSGV
;
A
#
# COMPACT_ATOMS: atom_id res chain seq x y z
N MET A 1 -6.91 -23.26 44.66
CA MET A 1 -6.54 -21.83 44.72
C MET A 1 -5.34 -21.62 43.78
N THR A 2 -5.56 -20.97 42.68
CA THR A 2 -4.49 -20.57 41.73
C THR A 2 -3.79 -19.32 42.31
N ARG A 3 -2.52 -19.46 42.67
CA ARG A 3 -1.68 -18.32 43.06
C ARG A 3 -1.49 -17.41 41.86
N ARG A 4 -2.05 -16.17 41.94
CA ARG A 4 -1.75 -15.15 40.96
C ARG A 4 -0.25 -14.82 41.00
N VAL A 5 0.46 -15.12 39.90
CA VAL A 5 1.84 -14.66 39.73
C VAL A 5 1.82 -13.14 39.69
N PRO A 6 2.56 -12.42 40.53
CA PRO A 6 2.59 -10.96 40.47
C PRO A 6 3.13 -10.52 39.10
N ARG A 7 2.36 -9.66 38.42
CA ARG A 7 2.80 -9.05 37.17
C ARG A 7 4.07 -8.23 37.44
N LYS A 8 5.13 -8.50 36.67
CA LYS A 8 6.32 -7.64 36.70
C LYS A 8 5.90 -6.19 36.45
N PRO A 9 6.40 -5.23 37.23
CA PRO A 9 6.08 -3.82 37.03
C PRO A 9 6.49 -3.41 35.61
N ARG A 10 5.60 -2.67 34.93
CA ARG A 10 5.93 -2.11 33.61
C ARG A 10 7.16 -1.21 33.76
N PRO A 11 8.15 -1.33 32.86
CA PRO A 11 9.29 -0.44 32.89
C PRO A 11 8.79 1.02 32.82
N LYS A 12 9.29 1.86 33.70
CA LYS A 12 8.99 3.29 33.70
C LYS A 12 9.37 3.85 32.33
N LYS A 13 8.46 4.62 31.70
CA LYS A 13 8.79 5.37 30.48
C LYS A 13 10.00 6.25 30.77
N VAL A 14 11.11 5.98 30.13
CA VAL A 14 12.30 6.82 30.21
C VAL A 14 12.03 8.08 29.42
N ASN A 15 12.12 9.25 30.04
CA ASN A 15 12.03 10.53 29.36
C ASN A 15 13.26 10.70 28.46
N ILE A 16 13.05 10.56 27.15
CA ILE A 16 14.06 10.81 26.13
C ILE A 16 13.82 12.22 25.61
N PRO A 17 14.88 13.08 25.51
CA PRO A 17 14.72 14.39 24.91
C PRO A 17 14.14 14.29 23.49
N LYS A 18 13.38 15.32 23.10
CA LYS A 18 12.76 15.38 21.76
C LYS A 18 13.82 15.29 20.66
N GLY A 19 13.55 14.47 19.64
CA GLY A 19 14.42 14.30 18.49
C GLY A 19 15.32 13.06 18.52
N TYR A 20 15.31 12.29 19.61
CA TYR A 20 16.03 11.02 19.72
C TYR A 20 15.07 9.85 19.72
N ASP A 21 15.44 8.77 19.04
CA ASP A 21 14.61 7.56 18.91
C ASP A 21 14.75 6.64 20.13
N SER A 22 15.90 6.74 20.84
CA SER A 22 16.16 5.92 22.03
C SER A 22 17.04 6.66 23.05
N LYS A 23 16.98 6.21 24.30
CA LYS A 23 17.86 6.70 25.35
C LYS A 23 19.33 6.38 25.04
N TRP A 24 19.59 5.22 24.44
CA TRP A 24 20.95 4.83 24.04
C TRP A 24 21.51 5.80 23.01
N GLU A 25 20.74 6.14 21.97
CA GLU A 25 21.10 7.13 20.96
C GLU A 25 21.43 8.49 21.59
N TYR A 26 20.58 8.94 22.50
CA TYR A 26 20.85 10.17 23.25
C TYR A 26 22.14 10.08 24.04
N ASN A 27 22.38 8.98 24.78
CA ASN A 27 23.57 8.82 25.60
C ASN A 27 24.85 8.80 24.77
N ILE A 28 24.89 8.11 23.64
CA ILE A 28 26.08 8.11 22.78
C ILE A 28 26.34 9.49 22.15
N HIS A 29 25.30 10.25 21.84
CA HIS A 29 25.47 11.63 21.38
C HIS A 29 26.03 12.54 22.47
N GLN A 30 25.72 12.30 23.73
CA GLN A 30 26.29 13.06 24.83
C GLN A 30 27.72 12.64 25.20
N THR A 31 28.20 11.51 24.71
CA THR A 31 29.50 10.91 25.07
C THR A 31 30.36 10.67 23.85
N LEU A 32 30.29 9.49 23.27
CA LEU A 32 31.19 9.04 22.19
C LEU A 32 31.07 9.86 20.90
N LEU A 33 29.88 10.38 20.61
CA LEU A 33 29.58 11.11 19.38
C LEU A 33 29.19 12.58 19.66
N LYS A 34 29.70 13.14 20.74
CA LYS A 34 29.39 14.50 21.19
C LYS A 34 29.60 15.56 20.11
N ASP A 35 30.72 15.45 19.35
CA ASP A 35 31.05 16.40 18.31
C ASP A 35 30.43 16.10 16.95
N TRP A 36 29.59 15.10 16.87
CA TRP A 36 28.87 14.72 15.65
C TRP A 36 27.51 15.40 15.59
N LYS A 37 27.06 15.73 14.37
CA LYS A 37 25.71 16.23 14.16
C LYS A 37 24.72 15.07 14.29
N HIS A 38 23.64 15.31 15.03
CA HIS A 38 22.54 14.37 15.17
C HIS A 38 21.42 14.75 14.20
N HIS A 39 20.89 13.77 13.44
CA HIS A 39 19.83 13.99 12.45
C HIS A 39 20.09 15.22 11.56
N TRP A 40 21.30 15.24 10.96
CA TRP A 40 21.80 16.40 10.23
C TRP A 40 20.85 16.85 9.12
N ASP A 41 20.76 16.09 8.05
CA ASP A 41 19.92 16.42 6.89
C ASP A 41 19.34 15.15 6.30
N THR A 42 18.25 15.29 5.56
CA THR A 42 17.62 14.15 4.89
C THR A 42 18.28 13.90 3.54
N ILE A 43 18.53 12.64 3.26
CA ILE A 43 19.06 12.20 1.97
C ILE A 43 17.92 11.51 1.20
N LYS A 44 17.59 12.05 0.05
CA LYS A 44 16.63 11.40 -0.87
C LYS A 44 17.32 10.25 -1.57
N TYR A 45 16.69 9.08 -1.56
CA TYR A 45 17.18 7.94 -2.32
C TYR A 45 16.05 7.29 -3.10
N VAL A 46 16.39 6.61 -4.19
CA VAL A 46 15.42 5.97 -5.09
C VAL A 46 15.65 4.47 -5.07
N VAL A 47 14.56 3.74 -4.94
CA VAL A 47 14.56 2.28 -5.05
C VAL A 47 13.79 1.90 -6.32
N HIS A 48 14.43 1.10 -7.17
CA HIS A 48 13.79 0.62 -8.38
C HIS A 48 13.05 -0.68 -8.12
N HIS A 49 11.76 -0.70 -8.47
CA HIS A 49 10.91 -1.88 -8.44
C HIS A 49 10.55 -2.27 -9.87
N LYS A 50 10.26 -3.56 -10.07
CA LYS A 50 9.74 -4.10 -11.33
C LYS A 50 8.29 -4.49 -11.14
N TYR A 51 7.51 -4.31 -12.20
CA TYR A 51 6.11 -4.74 -12.25
C TYR A 51 5.87 -5.57 -13.50
N GLU A 52 5.19 -6.67 -13.32
CA GLU A 52 4.74 -7.55 -14.39
C GLU A 52 3.22 -7.72 -14.27
N ALA A 53 2.47 -7.29 -15.30
CA ALA A 53 1.03 -7.43 -15.32
C ALA A 53 0.62 -8.89 -15.48
N ASP A 54 -0.52 -9.27 -14.92
CA ASP A 54 -1.03 -10.64 -15.06
C ASP A 54 -1.38 -10.97 -16.51
N PHE A 55 -1.97 -10.02 -17.24
CA PHE A 55 -2.34 -10.19 -18.65
C PHE A 55 -2.04 -8.93 -19.45
N VAL A 56 -1.62 -9.12 -20.69
CA VAL A 56 -1.26 -8.01 -21.59
C VAL A 56 -1.82 -8.28 -22.97
N ARG A 57 -2.42 -7.28 -23.60
CA ARG A 57 -2.83 -7.33 -24.99
C ARG A 57 -2.78 -5.96 -25.66
N GLU A 58 -2.42 -5.94 -26.92
CA GLU A 58 -2.43 -4.74 -27.75
C GLU A 58 -3.75 -4.59 -28.51
N PHE A 59 -4.31 -3.38 -28.48
CA PHE A 59 -5.49 -3.00 -29.25
C PHE A 59 -5.24 -1.66 -29.95
N SER A 60 -5.19 -1.66 -31.27
CA SER A 60 -5.08 -0.43 -32.06
C SER A 60 -3.98 0.53 -31.58
N GLY A 61 -2.79 -0.01 -31.31
CA GLY A 61 -1.64 0.77 -30.85
C GLY A 61 -1.63 1.09 -29.35
N LYS A 62 -2.64 0.66 -28.62
CA LYS A 62 -2.71 0.80 -27.16
C LYS A 62 -2.48 -0.54 -26.49
N ILE A 63 -1.64 -0.56 -25.47
CA ILE A 63 -1.35 -1.77 -24.70
C ILE A 63 -2.18 -1.74 -23.43
N ILE A 64 -3.03 -2.74 -23.26
CA ILE A 64 -3.85 -2.93 -22.05
C ILE A 64 -3.17 -3.93 -21.15
N LEU A 65 -2.91 -3.52 -19.91
CA LEU A 65 -2.40 -4.35 -18.83
C LEU A 65 -3.54 -4.67 -17.88
N ILE A 66 -3.81 -5.95 -17.67
CA ILE A 66 -4.85 -6.37 -16.72
C ILE A 66 -4.19 -6.95 -15.48
N GLU A 67 -4.54 -6.38 -14.34
CA GLU A 67 -4.26 -6.93 -13.03
C GLU A 67 -5.51 -7.62 -12.49
N ALA A 68 -5.45 -8.93 -12.35
CA ALA A 68 -6.56 -9.71 -11.80
C ALA A 68 -6.45 -9.78 -10.27
N LYS A 69 -7.48 -9.33 -9.57
CA LYS A 69 -7.49 -9.30 -8.10
C LYS A 69 -8.73 -9.95 -7.52
N GLY A 70 -8.51 -10.91 -6.65
CA GLY A 70 -9.55 -11.39 -5.76
C GLY A 70 -9.81 -10.36 -4.66
N ARG A 71 -8.75 -9.95 -3.99
CA ARG A 71 -8.77 -8.95 -2.91
C ARG A 71 -7.36 -8.38 -2.69
N PHE A 72 -7.28 -7.09 -2.38
CA PHE A 72 -6.03 -6.51 -1.86
C PHE A 72 -5.79 -6.97 -0.43
N TRP A 73 -4.52 -7.15 -0.05
CA TRP A 73 -4.13 -7.56 1.28
C TRP A 73 -3.99 -6.39 2.25
N ASP A 74 -3.32 -5.32 1.80
CA ASP A 74 -3.01 -4.17 2.64
C ASP A 74 -2.75 -2.89 1.82
N TYR A 75 -2.52 -1.80 2.53
CA TYR A 75 -2.22 -0.49 1.94
C TYR A 75 -0.98 -0.52 1.04
N ALA A 76 0.09 -1.20 1.45
CA ALA A 76 1.33 -1.27 0.67
C ALA A 76 1.08 -1.90 -0.70
N GLU A 77 0.23 -2.94 -0.76
CA GLU A 77 -0.13 -3.59 -2.01
C GLU A 77 -0.92 -2.65 -2.93
N TYR A 78 -2.05 -2.11 -2.48
CA TYR A 78 -2.88 -1.33 -3.40
C TYR A 78 -2.29 0.04 -3.74
N SER A 79 -1.50 0.66 -2.86
CA SER A 79 -0.87 1.95 -3.12
C SER A 79 0.20 1.88 -4.20
N LYS A 80 0.90 0.76 -4.35
CA LYS A 80 1.92 0.60 -5.40
C LYS A 80 1.38 0.80 -6.81
N TYR A 81 0.11 0.46 -7.07
CA TYR A 81 -0.48 0.58 -8.40
C TYR A 81 -0.63 2.02 -8.87
N ILE A 82 -0.76 2.97 -7.95
CA ILE A 82 -0.75 4.39 -8.25
C ILE A 82 0.62 4.79 -8.83
N HIS A 83 1.69 4.34 -8.20
CA HIS A 83 3.06 4.59 -8.67
C HIS A 83 3.36 3.86 -9.98
N ILE A 84 2.88 2.64 -10.13
CA ILE A 84 3.02 1.89 -11.39
C ILE A 84 2.36 2.65 -12.53
N ARG A 85 1.12 3.11 -12.36
CA ARG A 85 0.40 3.88 -13.38
C ARG A 85 1.16 5.15 -13.78
N GLU A 86 1.71 5.87 -12.81
CA GLU A 86 2.51 7.08 -13.08
C GLU A 86 3.77 6.79 -13.91
N ALA A 87 4.32 5.59 -13.78
CA ALA A 87 5.49 5.16 -14.54
C ALA A 87 5.16 4.64 -15.94
N LEU A 88 3.89 4.36 -16.24
CA LEU A 88 3.49 3.83 -17.55
C LEU A 88 3.56 4.90 -18.62
N PRO A 89 4.05 4.55 -19.84
CA PRO A 89 3.93 5.44 -20.99
C PRO A 89 2.45 5.61 -21.39
N LYS A 90 2.14 6.69 -22.12
CA LYS A 90 0.76 7.04 -22.50
C LYS A 90 0.02 5.98 -23.31
N TYR A 91 0.74 5.13 -24.03
CA TYR A 91 0.15 4.05 -24.83
C TYR A 91 -0.16 2.78 -24.01
N MET A 92 0.20 2.75 -22.72
CA MET A 92 -0.14 1.67 -21.80
C MET A 92 -1.21 2.11 -20.80
N GLU A 93 -2.17 1.24 -20.56
CA GLU A 93 -3.23 1.46 -19.57
C GLU A 93 -3.33 0.26 -18.63
N LEU A 94 -3.30 0.53 -17.34
CA LEU A 94 -3.51 -0.49 -16.30
C LEU A 94 -4.99 -0.53 -15.92
N VAL A 95 -5.57 -1.71 -16.01
CA VAL A 95 -6.97 -1.99 -15.73
C VAL A 95 -7.07 -3.12 -14.70
N PHE A 96 -7.99 -3.01 -13.77
CA PHE A 96 -8.27 -4.07 -12.81
C PHE A 96 -9.40 -4.96 -13.27
N LEU A 97 -9.20 -6.26 -13.10
CA LEU A 97 -10.25 -7.26 -13.19
C LEU A 97 -10.49 -7.79 -11.78
N PHE A 98 -11.58 -7.36 -11.14
CA PHE A 98 -11.93 -7.78 -9.80
C PHE A 98 -12.83 -9.00 -9.81
N GLN A 99 -12.47 -10.02 -9.05
CA GLN A 99 -13.34 -11.17 -8.82
C GLN A 99 -14.58 -10.77 -8.02
N LYS A 100 -14.41 -9.93 -7.00
CA LYS A 100 -15.46 -9.43 -6.10
C LYS A 100 -15.35 -7.92 -5.95
N PRO A 101 -15.81 -7.14 -6.92
CA PRO A 101 -15.61 -5.68 -6.90
C PRO A 101 -16.26 -4.98 -5.71
N LEU A 102 -17.31 -5.54 -5.15
CA LEU A 102 -18.02 -4.97 -4.00
C LEU A 102 -17.46 -5.43 -2.65
N SER A 103 -16.38 -6.20 -2.61
CA SER A 103 -15.73 -6.58 -1.37
C SER A 103 -15.05 -5.36 -0.72
N PRO A 104 -15.06 -5.27 0.63
CA PRO A 104 -14.44 -4.14 1.33
C PRO A 104 -12.93 -4.08 1.10
N MET A 105 -12.42 -2.86 0.99
CA MET A 105 -10.98 -2.62 0.99
C MET A 105 -10.36 -3.05 2.33
N PRO A 106 -9.06 -3.45 2.35
CA PRO A 106 -8.38 -3.77 3.59
C PRO A 106 -8.45 -2.62 4.58
N GLN A 107 -8.78 -2.92 5.84
CA GLN A 107 -8.86 -1.97 6.94
C GLN A 107 -9.83 -0.79 6.70
N ALA A 108 -10.78 -0.93 5.79
CA ALA A 108 -11.77 0.09 5.55
C ALA A 108 -12.65 0.31 6.79
N LYS A 109 -12.83 1.58 7.15
CA LYS A 109 -13.70 1.97 8.27
C LYS A 109 -15.18 1.86 7.88
N LYS A 110 -16.01 1.43 8.81
CA LYS A 110 -17.45 1.40 8.66
C LYS A 110 -17.99 2.84 8.57
N ARG A 111 -18.77 3.12 7.53
CA ARG A 111 -19.45 4.40 7.33
C ARG A 111 -20.71 4.48 8.21
N LYS A 112 -21.31 5.68 8.29
CA LYS A 112 -22.55 5.90 9.05
C LYS A 112 -23.70 5.01 8.59
N ASP A 113 -23.77 4.70 7.30
CA ASP A 113 -24.79 3.80 6.71
C ASP A 113 -24.49 2.30 6.88
N GLY A 114 -23.39 1.97 7.56
CA GLY A 114 -22.96 0.59 7.80
C GLY A 114 -22.12 -0.05 6.72
N THR A 115 -21.93 0.64 5.58
CA THR A 115 -21.08 0.15 4.49
C THR A 115 -19.61 0.47 4.71
N LYS A 116 -18.74 -0.21 3.94
CA LYS A 116 -17.30 0.05 3.87
C LYS A 116 -16.90 0.34 2.44
N ARG A 117 -15.83 1.11 2.24
CA ARG A 117 -15.27 1.36 0.91
C ARG A 117 -14.93 0.04 0.22
N THR A 118 -15.42 -0.14 -1.00
CA THR A 118 -15.20 -1.33 -1.82
C THR A 118 -13.99 -1.20 -2.73
N HIS A 119 -13.54 -2.32 -3.30
CA HIS A 119 -12.48 -2.34 -4.33
C HIS A 119 -12.88 -1.50 -5.54
N ALA A 120 -14.12 -1.61 -6.01
CA ALA A 120 -14.64 -0.81 -7.11
C ALA A 120 -14.57 0.69 -6.81
N GLU A 121 -15.01 1.10 -5.63
CA GLU A 121 -14.97 2.51 -5.22
C GLU A 121 -13.52 3.02 -5.11
N TRP A 122 -12.59 2.21 -4.62
CA TRP A 122 -11.18 2.57 -4.57
C TRP A 122 -10.62 2.80 -5.98
N ALA A 123 -10.90 1.91 -6.91
CA ALA A 123 -10.47 2.03 -8.31
C ALA A 123 -11.02 3.30 -8.95
N GLU A 124 -12.31 3.55 -8.81
CA GLU A 124 -12.99 4.75 -9.35
C GLU A 124 -12.41 6.04 -8.77
N LYS A 125 -12.21 6.09 -7.46
CA LYS A 125 -11.62 7.25 -6.78
C LYS A 125 -10.20 7.56 -7.27
N ASN A 126 -9.43 6.53 -7.62
CA ASN A 126 -8.06 6.68 -8.11
C ASN A 126 -7.98 6.69 -9.65
N ASN A 127 -9.09 6.83 -10.34
CA ASN A 127 -9.19 6.89 -11.80
C ASN A 127 -8.64 5.65 -12.52
N PHE A 128 -8.78 4.49 -11.92
CA PHE A 128 -8.55 3.21 -12.57
C PHE A 128 -9.84 2.68 -13.19
N LYS A 129 -9.75 2.20 -14.41
CA LYS A 129 -10.82 1.37 -14.98
C LYS A 129 -10.81 0.01 -14.31
N TRP A 130 -11.97 -0.51 -14.02
CA TRP A 130 -12.13 -1.84 -13.47
C TRP A 130 -13.28 -2.56 -14.13
N TYR A 131 -13.19 -3.88 -14.15
CA TYR A 131 -14.24 -4.77 -14.67
C TYR A 131 -14.38 -5.98 -13.75
N SER A 132 -15.54 -6.64 -13.81
CA SER A 132 -15.74 -7.98 -13.32
C SER A 132 -15.77 -8.94 -14.52
N GLU A 133 -15.89 -10.24 -14.25
CA GLU A 133 -16.03 -11.23 -15.33
C GLU A 133 -17.25 -10.93 -16.22
N GLU A 134 -18.35 -10.42 -15.63
CA GLU A 134 -19.57 -10.07 -16.34
C GLU A 134 -19.47 -8.76 -17.13
N THR A 135 -18.68 -7.82 -16.67
CA THR A 135 -18.59 -6.47 -17.26
C THR A 135 -17.39 -6.26 -18.17
N LEU A 136 -16.50 -7.25 -18.26
CA LEU A 136 -15.35 -7.19 -19.17
C LEU A 136 -15.81 -6.91 -20.60
N PRO A 137 -15.19 -5.96 -21.33
CA PRO A 137 -15.56 -5.67 -22.70
C PRO A 137 -15.60 -6.94 -23.56
N LYS A 138 -16.65 -7.09 -24.37
CA LYS A 138 -16.86 -8.29 -25.16
C LYS A 138 -15.70 -8.58 -26.12
N GLU A 139 -15.14 -7.53 -26.73
CA GLU A 139 -14.01 -7.62 -27.64
C GLU A 139 -12.70 -8.05 -26.96
N TRP A 140 -12.65 -7.98 -25.63
CA TRP A 140 -11.50 -8.45 -24.86
C TRP A 140 -11.61 -9.93 -24.49
N LYS A 141 -12.79 -10.49 -24.58
CA LYS A 141 -13.05 -11.91 -24.25
C LYS A 141 -12.56 -12.79 -25.39
N SER A 142 -11.73 -13.78 -25.06
CA SER A 142 -11.26 -14.78 -26.01
C SER A 142 -12.34 -15.84 -26.26
N GLY A 143 -12.44 -16.36 -27.49
CA GLY A 143 -13.34 -17.46 -27.83
C GLY A 143 -14.84 -17.08 -27.92
N VAL A 144 -15.12 -15.81 -28.06
CA VAL A 144 -16.49 -15.30 -28.18
C VAL A 144 -16.76 -14.88 -29.63
#